data_0644b133188f43bfc4be009b58c59e6a
#
_entry.id   0644b133188f43bfc4be009b58c59e6a
#
_cell.length_a   1.000
_cell.length_b   1.000
_cell.length_c   1.000
_cell.angle_alpha   90.00
_cell.angle_beta   90.00
_cell.angle_gamma   90.00
#
_symmetry.space_group_name_H-M   'P 1'
#
loop_
_entity.id
_entity.type
_entity.pdbx_description
1 polymer ?
#
loop_
_entity_poly.entity_id
_entity_poly.type
_entity_poly.pdbx_seq_one_letter_code
_entity_poly.pdbx_strand_id
1 'polypeptide(L)'
;MAIRPLAVSVVLAAALVGTNVMHDSGAAVLEGPISSAAPSASPVAVLPSAAPTPAASGGGAPAPTPPPHPATSSGTTTRPPVTAVDAFRAWQHGPRTAKVVALTFDDGWNLDGVREVVAILKAKQAPATFFPVARAVARHPKTWRSIAAAGFPIANHSWNHGNLASMSAKKAAADIQRSTRLIEGVTRMPLFPVLRPPGGALDKTLMRVARESGMRAVVMWDVDTRDWTGRKPRAVYRSTLAATRGSIILLHTDKANTVKALPRIIDSLRKRGYTLVTVGQLIGLPGSVPVFMPREHQGATQGR
;
A
#
# COMPACT_ATOMS: atom_id res chain seq x y z
N MET A 1 23.28 26.06 -60.41
CA MET A 1 23.30 25.46 -59.03
C MET A 1 21.87 25.03 -58.75
N ALA A 2 21.56 23.74 -58.96
CA ALA A 2 20.19 23.22 -59.01
C ALA A 2 19.84 22.57 -57.64
N ILE A 3 18.75 23.02 -57.05
CA ILE A 3 18.22 22.50 -55.76
C ILE A 3 17.26 21.35 -56.11
N ARG A 4 17.54 20.14 -55.64
CA ARG A 4 16.67 18.97 -55.74
C ARG A 4 15.69 18.97 -54.57
N PRO A 5 14.40 18.68 -54.78
CA PRO A 5 13.47 18.45 -53.67
C PRO A 5 13.54 17.01 -53.16
N LEU A 6 13.51 16.85 -51.82
CA LEU A 6 13.33 15.57 -51.13
C LEU A 6 11.87 15.14 -51.23
N ALA A 7 11.65 13.89 -51.70
CA ALA A 7 10.35 13.24 -51.69
C ALA A 7 10.09 12.64 -50.29
N VAL A 8 8.95 13.01 -49.71
CA VAL A 8 8.41 12.39 -48.47
C VAL A 8 7.50 11.24 -48.88
N SER A 9 7.90 10.00 -48.60
CA SER A 9 7.06 8.82 -48.77
C SER A 9 6.14 8.65 -47.56
N VAL A 10 4.84 8.83 -47.80
CA VAL A 10 3.78 8.49 -46.86
C VAL A 10 3.46 7.00 -47.02
N VAL A 11 3.73 6.17 -45.99
CA VAL A 11 3.31 4.78 -45.94
C VAL A 11 1.92 4.72 -45.29
N LEU A 12 0.93 4.39 -46.14
CA LEU A 12 -0.44 4.17 -45.73
C LEU A 12 -0.57 2.71 -45.21
N ALA A 13 -0.78 2.51 -43.91
CA ALA A 13 -1.05 1.19 -43.35
C ALA A 13 -2.57 0.91 -43.41
N ALA A 14 -2.97 -0.06 -44.22
CA ALA A 14 -4.33 -0.54 -44.30
C ALA A 14 -4.66 -1.41 -43.07
N ALA A 15 -5.74 -1.08 -42.36
CA ALA A 15 -6.31 -1.90 -41.30
C ALA A 15 -7.20 -3.01 -41.92
N LEU A 16 -6.81 -4.28 -41.71
CA LEU A 16 -7.67 -5.45 -41.99
C LEU A 16 -8.63 -5.64 -40.81
N VAL A 17 -9.90 -5.46 -41.04
CA VAL A 17 -10.99 -5.85 -40.15
C VAL A 17 -11.27 -7.35 -40.39
N GLY A 18 -10.86 -8.19 -39.45
CA GLY A 18 -11.18 -9.60 -39.39
C GLY A 18 -12.50 -9.82 -38.64
N THR A 19 -13.57 -10.16 -39.34
CA THR A 19 -14.83 -10.64 -38.76
C THR A 19 -14.67 -12.09 -38.31
N ASN A 20 -14.68 -12.34 -37.00
CA ASN A 20 -14.75 -13.69 -36.44
C ASN A 20 -16.22 -14.09 -36.24
N VAL A 21 -16.66 -15.06 -37.03
CA VAL A 21 -17.96 -15.73 -36.91
C VAL A 21 -17.89 -16.69 -35.72
N MET A 22 -18.71 -16.47 -34.71
CA MET A 22 -18.93 -17.40 -33.61
C MET A 22 -19.75 -18.60 -34.08
N HIS A 23 -19.19 -19.81 -33.96
CA HIS A 23 -19.93 -21.05 -34.03
C HIS A 23 -20.53 -21.34 -32.65
N ASP A 24 -21.85 -21.34 -32.63
CA ASP A 24 -22.67 -21.76 -31.49
C ASP A 24 -22.72 -23.31 -31.49
N SER A 25 -22.16 -23.92 -30.44
CA SER A 25 -22.27 -25.34 -30.14
C SER A 25 -23.02 -25.50 -28.83
N GLY A 26 -24.33 -25.72 -28.93
CA GLY A 26 -25.21 -26.03 -27.83
C GLY A 26 -24.79 -27.30 -27.07
N ALA A 27 -24.60 -27.16 -25.75
CA ALA A 27 -24.55 -28.26 -24.80
C ALA A 27 -25.75 -28.15 -23.86
N ALA A 28 -26.65 -29.11 -23.94
CA ALA A 28 -27.83 -29.24 -23.10
C ALA A 28 -27.40 -29.54 -21.65
N VAL A 29 -27.87 -28.71 -20.72
CA VAL A 29 -27.72 -28.95 -19.27
C VAL A 29 -28.97 -29.70 -18.79
N LEU A 30 -28.77 -30.94 -18.32
CA LEU A 30 -29.81 -31.73 -17.63
C LEU A 30 -29.95 -31.20 -16.20
N GLU A 31 -31.07 -30.61 -15.88
CA GLU A 31 -31.48 -30.25 -14.54
C GLU A 31 -31.92 -31.52 -13.76
N GLY A 32 -31.21 -31.84 -12.66
CA GLY A 32 -31.65 -32.79 -11.64
C GLY A 32 -32.09 -32.03 -10.37
N PRO A 33 -33.14 -32.48 -9.66
CA PRO A 33 -33.71 -31.78 -8.53
C PRO A 33 -32.80 -31.91 -7.27
N ILE A 34 -32.39 -30.77 -6.69
CA ILE A 34 -31.69 -30.74 -5.41
C ILE A 34 -32.74 -30.78 -4.28
N SER A 35 -32.73 -31.89 -3.56
CA SER A 35 -33.50 -32.10 -2.33
C SER A 35 -33.01 -31.16 -1.21
N SER A 36 -33.94 -30.33 -0.70
CA SER A 36 -33.77 -29.49 0.48
C SER A 36 -33.85 -30.34 1.72
N ALA A 37 -32.75 -30.49 2.47
CA ALA A 37 -32.76 -30.97 3.84
C ALA A 37 -32.13 -29.88 4.73
N ALA A 38 -32.97 -29.25 5.53
CA ALA A 38 -32.55 -28.34 6.59
C ALA A 38 -32.07 -29.13 7.83
N PRO A 39 -31.00 -28.77 8.52
CA PRO A 39 -30.64 -29.34 9.79
C PRO A 39 -31.43 -28.67 10.93
N SER A 40 -32.08 -29.49 11.69
CA SER A 40 -32.80 -29.20 12.93
C SER A 40 -31.87 -28.65 14.00
N ALA A 41 -32.21 -27.48 14.55
CA ALA A 41 -31.53 -26.89 15.69
C ALA A 41 -32.04 -27.51 17.00
N SER A 42 -31.15 -28.12 17.75
CA SER A 42 -31.41 -28.52 19.16
C SER A 42 -31.17 -27.34 20.11
N PRO A 43 -31.99 -27.15 21.15
CA PRO A 43 -31.83 -26.04 22.07
C PRO A 43 -30.70 -26.29 23.09
N VAL A 44 -29.81 -25.33 23.23
CA VAL A 44 -28.78 -25.30 24.28
C VAL A 44 -29.42 -24.79 25.59
N ALA A 45 -29.35 -25.57 26.64
CA ALA A 45 -29.83 -25.24 27.97
C ALA A 45 -28.99 -24.10 28.59
N VAL A 46 -29.66 -23.05 29.05
CA VAL A 46 -29.08 -21.96 29.82
C VAL A 46 -29.03 -22.36 31.30
N LEU A 47 -27.83 -22.42 31.86
CA LEU A 47 -27.62 -22.55 33.32
C LEU A 47 -27.59 -21.13 33.94
N PRO A 48 -28.21 -20.92 35.12
CA PRO A 48 -28.20 -19.62 35.78
C PRO A 48 -26.85 -19.34 36.46
N SER A 49 -26.31 -18.14 36.19
CA SER A 49 -25.14 -17.59 36.85
C SER A 49 -25.47 -17.14 38.26
N ALA A 50 -24.75 -17.69 39.25
CA ALA A 50 -24.82 -17.27 40.64
C ALA A 50 -24.09 -15.93 40.85
N ALA A 51 -24.73 -15.00 41.54
CA ALA A 51 -24.16 -13.73 41.96
C ALA A 51 -23.20 -13.92 43.14
N PRO A 52 -22.07 -13.21 43.22
CA PRO A 52 -21.24 -13.20 44.42
C PRO A 52 -21.74 -12.17 45.46
N THR A 53 -21.81 -12.61 46.69
CA THR A 53 -22.11 -11.84 47.92
C THR A 53 -20.96 -10.85 48.23
N PRO A 54 -21.22 -9.65 48.78
CA PRO A 54 -20.17 -8.72 49.19
C PRO A 54 -19.61 -9.14 50.57
N ALA A 55 -18.28 -9.28 50.63
CA ALA A 55 -17.55 -9.49 51.88
C ALA A 55 -17.07 -8.14 52.48
N ALA A 56 -17.08 -8.09 53.79
CA ALA A 56 -16.93 -6.94 54.66
C ALA A 56 -15.59 -6.22 54.64
N SER A 57 -15.64 -4.94 54.96
CA SER A 57 -14.61 -3.98 55.29
C SER A 57 -13.52 -4.49 56.27
N GLY A 58 -12.25 -4.39 55.87
CA GLY A 58 -11.08 -4.47 56.74
C GLY A 58 -10.18 -3.24 56.54
N GLY A 59 -9.95 -2.52 57.65
CA GLY A 59 -9.16 -1.29 57.65
C GLY A 59 -7.69 -1.52 57.28
N GLY A 60 -7.17 -0.73 56.38
CA GLY A 60 -5.76 -0.71 55.99
C GLY A 60 -5.11 0.62 56.34
N ALA A 61 -3.95 0.55 56.96
CA ALA A 61 -3.10 1.66 57.38
C ALA A 61 -2.66 2.56 56.21
N PRO A 62 -2.27 3.84 56.45
CA PRO A 62 -1.88 4.75 55.40
C PRO A 62 -0.55 4.35 54.75
N ALA A 63 -0.49 4.42 53.43
CA ALA A 63 0.70 4.16 52.63
C ALA A 63 1.78 5.24 52.83
N PRO A 64 3.09 4.88 52.81
CA PRO A 64 4.17 5.83 52.95
C PRO A 64 4.28 6.74 51.74
N THR A 65 4.52 8.02 52.04
CA THR A 65 4.76 9.09 51.07
C THR A 65 6.04 8.80 50.26
N PRO A 66 6.02 8.93 48.91
CA PRO A 66 7.23 8.78 48.12
C PRO A 66 8.17 9.96 48.28
N PRO A 67 9.51 9.76 48.18
CA PRO A 67 10.49 10.82 48.30
C PRO A 67 10.42 11.80 47.13
N PRO A 68 10.86 13.08 47.33
CA PRO A 68 10.81 14.08 46.27
C PRO A 68 11.79 13.75 45.15
N HIS A 69 11.29 13.73 43.93
CA HIS A 69 12.09 13.59 42.71
C HIS A 69 12.97 14.84 42.51
N PRO A 70 14.28 14.68 42.15
CA PRO A 70 15.09 15.82 41.78
C PRO A 70 14.55 16.48 40.52
N ALA A 71 14.48 17.80 40.52
CA ALA A 71 14.04 18.61 39.39
C ALA A 71 14.94 18.34 38.18
N THR A 72 14.41 17.67 37.19
CA THR A 72 15.07 17.46 35.90
C THR A 72 15.01 18.77 35.11
N SER A 73 16.16 19.39 34.91
CA SER A 73 16.33 20.57 34.06
C SER A 73 15.76 20.26 32.66
N SER A 74 14.75 21.02 32.26
CA SER A 74 14.16 20.99 30.92
C SER A 74 15.19 21.51 29.91
N GLY A 75 16.00 20.59 29.38
CA GLY A 75 16.75 20.83 28.16
C GLY A 75 15.71 20.90 27.02
N THR A 76 15.41 22.11 26.56
CA THR A 76 14.59 22.35 25.36
C THR A 76 15.34 21.81 24.15
N THR A 77 15.14 20.52 23.86
CA THR A 77 15.52 19.97 22.56
C THR A 77 14.56 20.57 21.55
N THR A 78 14.96 21.62 20.88
CA THR A 78 14.26 22.19 19.73
C THR A 78 14.21 21.14 18.64
N ARG A 79 13.13 20.34 18.66
CA ARG A 79 12.70 19.54 17.52
C ARG A 79 12.51 20.53 16.35
N PRO A 80 13.21 20.33 15.20
CA PRO A 80 13.00 21.22 14.08
C PRO A 80 11.50 21.26 13.76
N PRO A 81 10.93 22.43 13.42
CA PRO A 81 9.51 22.55 13.15
C PRO A 81 9.16 21.55 12.04
N VAL A 82 8.30 20.58 12.36
CA VAL A 82 7.61 19.76 11.38
C VAL A 82 6.71 20.75 10.66
N THR A 83 7.19 21.29 9.54
CA THR A 83 6.35 22.10 8.66
C THR A 83 5.13 21.27 8.34
N ALA A 84 4.00 21.72 8.81
CA ALA A 84 2.72 21.06 8.73
C ALA A 84 2.45 20.65 7.27
N VAL A 85 2.32 19.35 7.02
CA VAL A 85 1.76 18.83 5.79
C VAL A 85 0.24 18.98 5.89
N ASP A 86 -0.25 20.21 6.04
CA ASP A 86 -1.67 20.51 6.22
C ASP A 86 -2.42 20.62 4.89
N ALA A 87 -1.73 20.67 3.76
CA ALA A 87 -2.38 20.73 2.45
C ALA A 87 -2.56 19.35 1.85
N PHE A 88 -3.80 18.88 1.78
CA PHE A 88 -4.15 17.70 0.97
C PHE A 88 -3.74 17.91 -0.48
N ARG A 89 -2.86 17.06 -1.00
CA ARG A 89 -2.35 17.15 -2.38
C ARG A 89 -2.02 15.80 -2.99
N ALA A 90 -1.80 15.78 -4.29
CA ALA A 90 -1.22 14.65 -4.99
C ALA A 90 0.32 14.77 -4.99
N TRP A 91 0.99 13.68 -4.62
CA TRP A 91 2.43 13.58 -4.58
C TRP A 91 2.92 12.69 -5.70
N GLN A 92 3.63 13.24 -6.67
CA GLN A 92 4.36 12.46 -7.68
C GLN A 92 5.74 12.03 -7.16
N HIS A 93 6.33 12.83 -6.29
CA HIS A 93 7.58 12.60 -5.59
C HIS A 93 7.56 13.36 -4.26
N GLY A 94 8.40 12.99 -3.32
CA GLY A 94 8.63 13.74 -2.08
C GLY A 94 9.58 14.93 -2.27
N PRO A 95 9.96 15.59 -1.16
CA PRO A 95 10.96 16.68 -1.19
C PRO A 95 12.28 16.20 -1.80
N ARG A 96 12.90 17.07 -2.61
CA ARG A 96 14.19 16.76 -3.28
C ARG A 96 15.42 17.09 -2.42
N THR A 97 15.21 17.42 -1.16
CA THR A 97 16.26 17.84 -0.22
C THR A 97 17.14 16.68 0.25
N ALA A 98 16.53 15.53 0.57
CA ALA A 98 17.24 14.36 1.08
C ALA A 98 17.43 13.29 -0.03
N LYS A 99 18.52 12.51 0.07
CA LYS A 99 18.83 11.41 -0.86
C LYS A 99 18.09 10.14 -0.47
N VAL A 100 16.76 10.26 -0.44
CA VAL A 100 15.81 9.18 -0.12
C VAL A 100 14.95 8.81 -1.32
N VAL A 101 14.45 7.56 -1.39
CA VAL A 101 13.50 7.09 -2.39
C VAL A 101 12.52 6.12 -1.76
N ALA A 102 11.28 6.04 -2.28
CA ALA A 102 10.28 5.09 -1.84
C ALA A 102 10.01 4.03 -2.91
N LEU A 103 10.11 2.76 -2.53
CA LEU A 103 9.61 1.64 -3.32
C LEU A 103 8.13 1.46 -3.00
N THR A 104 7.30 1.38 -4.05
CA THR A 104 5.86 1.18 -3.89
C THR A 104 5.37 0.06 -4.79
N PHE A 105 4.41 -0.72 -4.28
CA PHE A 105 3.90 -1.91 -4.95
C PHE A 105 2.39 -1.90 -5.01
N ASP A 106 1.84 -1.97 -6.20
CA ASP A 106 0.41 -1.96 -6.46
C ASP A 106 -0.15 -3.39 -6.67
N ASP A 107 -1.46 -3.53 -6.70
CA ASP A 107 -2.32 -4.66 -7.06
C ASP A 107 -2.45 -5.79 -6.01
N GLY A 108 -1.64 -6.82 -6.04
CA GLY A 108 -1.70 -7.93 -5.08
C GLY A 108 -2.55 -9.13 -5.50
N TRP A 109 -2.84 -9.30 -6.80
CA TRP A 109 -3.67 -10.41 -7.30
C TRP A 109 -2.96 -11.76 -7.28
N ASN A 110 -1.66 -11.78 -7.56
CA ASN A 110 -0.84 -12.99 -7.56
C ASN A 110 -0.19 -13.19 -6.19
N LEU A 111 -0.68 -14.17 -5.43
CA LEU A 111 -0.22 -14.44 -4.09
C LEU A 111 1.27 -14.80 -4.00
N ASP A 112 1.77 -15.56 -4.95
CA ASP A 112 3.18 -15.99 -4.94
C ASP A 112 4.11 -14.82 -5.19
N GLY A 113 3.77 -13.96 -6.16
CA GLY A 113 4.50 -12.72 -6.39
C GLY A 113 4.51 -11.80 -5.18
N VAL A 114 3.36 -11.64 -4.50
CA VAL A 114 3.28 -10.88 -3.23
C VAL A 114 4.23 -11.46 -2.19
N ARG A 115 4.21 -12.79 -1.99
CA ARG A 115 5.07 -13.47 -1.00
C ARG A 115 6.55 -13.31 -1.33
N GLU A 116 6.93 -13.47 -2.60
CA GLU A 116 8.31 -13.33 -3.05
C GLU A 116 8.82 -11.89 -2.89
N VAL A 117 8.01 -10.88 -3.28
CA VAL A 117 8.35 -9.46 -3.06
C VAL A 117 8.60 -9.20 -1.57
N VAL A 118 7.69 -9.63 -0.70
CA VAL A 118 7.82 -9.43 0.75
C VAL A 118 9.03 -10.17 1.32
N ALA A 119 9.31 -11.39 0.86
CA ALA A 119 10.49 -12.15 1.29
C ALA A 119 11.79 -11.41 0.92
N ILE A 120 11.89 -10.88 -0.31
CA ILE A 120 13.04 -10.09 -0.76
C ILE A 120 13.20 -8.80 0.07
N LEU A 121 12.11 -8.07 0.29
CA LEU A 121 12.13 -6.84 1.09
C LEU A 121 12.61 -7.11 2.52
N LYS A 122 12.11 -8.19 3.15
CA LYS A 122 12.55 -8.61 4.49
C LYS A 122 14.02 -9.00 4.50
N ALA A 123 14.45 -9.88 3.59
CA ALA A 123 15.84 -10.34 3.51
C ALA A 123 16.82 -9.17 3.30
N LYS A 124 16.42 -8.18 2.52
CA LYS A 124 17.22 -6.97 2.27
C LYS A 124 16.95 -5.84 3.26
N GLN A 125 16.10 -6.03 4.25
CA GLN A 125 15.72 -4.97 5.20
C GLN A 125 15.34 -3.66 4.47
N ALA A 126 14.55 -3.78 3.40
CA ALA A 126 14.15 -2.68 2.55
C ALA A 126 12.71 -2.25 2.87
N PRO A 127 12.49 -1.03 3.41
CA PRO A 127 11.15 -0.50 3.59
C PRO A 127 10.46 -0.29 2.24
N ALA A 128 9.14 -0.47 2.23
CA ALA A 128 8.28 -0.26 1.08
C ALA A 128 6.86 0.10 1.53
N THR A 129 6.03 0.59 0.62
CA THR A 129 4.60 0.83 0.85
C THR A 129 3.78 0.05 -0.18
N PHE A 130 2.76 -0.65 0.29
CA PHE A 130 1.87 -1.44 -0.55
C PHE A 130 0.55 -0.71 -0.79
N PHE A 131 0.07 -0.78 -2.03
CA PHE A 131 -1.23 -0.29 -2.49
C PHE A 131 -2.03 -1.46 -3.09
N PRO A 132 -2.52 -2.39 -2.25
CA PRO A 132 -3.27 -3.51 -2.78
C PRO A 132 -4.68 -3.10 -3.17
N VAL A 133 -5.22 -3.77 -4.19
CA VAL A 133 -6.64 -3.76 -4.49
C VAL A 133 -7.38 -4.50 -3.37
N ALA A 134 -8.45 -3.93 -2.83
CA ALA A 134 -9.15 -4.50 -1.67
C ALA A 134 -9.65 -5.94 -1.92
N ARG A 135 -10.13 -6.26 -3.13
CA ARG A 135 -10.53 -7.63 -3.48
C ARG A 135 -9.36 -8.62 -3.47
N ALA A 136 -8.14 -8.19 -3.76
CA ALA A 136 -6.96 -9.04 -3.65
C ALA A 136 -6.62 -9.29 -2.16
N VAL A 137 -6.80 -8.30 -1.30
CA VAL A 137 -6.66 -8.45 0.15
C VAL A 137 -7.70 -9.45 0.70
N ALA A 138 -8.96 -9.35 0.25
CA ALA A 138 -10.04 -10.27 0.65
C ALA A 138 -9.76 -11.72 0.26
N ARG A 139 -9.10 -11.96 -0.88
CA ARG A 139 -8.75 -13.32 -1.33
C ARG A 139 -7.66 -13.98 -0.49
N HIS A 140 -6.76 -13.19 0.08
CA HIS A 140 -5.55 -13.69 0.77
C HIS A 140 -5.37 -13.04 2.16
N PRO A 141 -6.39 -13.10 3.04
CA PRO A 141 -6.44 -12.32 4.28
C PRO A 141 -5.28 -12.63 5.23
N LYS A 142 -4.86 -13.91 5.34
CA LYS A 142 -3.74 -14.31 6.21
C LYS A 142 -2.43 -13.66 5.76
N THR A 143 -2.17 -13.63 4.47
CA THR A 143 -0.95 -13.03 3.91
C THR A 143 -0.91 -11.53 4.16
N TRP A 144 -1.97 -10.80 3.85
CA TRP A 144 -2.01 -9.34 4.04
C TRP A 144 -1.95 -8.94 5.52
N ARG A 145 -2.56 -9.73 6.40
CA ARG A 145 -2.37 -9.54 7.86
C ARG A 145 -0.91 -9.72 8.27
N SER A 146 -0.23 -10.73 7.76
CA SER A 146 1.20 -10.95 8.04
C SER A 146 2.10 -9.83 7.50
N ILE A 147 1.75 -9.24 6.34
CA ILE A 147 2.48 -8.11 5.76
C ILE A 147 2.33 -6.87 6.65
N ALA A 148 1.09 -6.56 7.07
CA ALA A 148 0.82 -5.46 7.98
C ALA A 148 1.53 -5.64 9.33
N ALA A 149 1.44 -6.85 9.92
CA ALA A 149 2.11 -7.18 11.17
C ALA A 149 3.65 -7.11 11.06
N ALA A 150 4.21 -7.29 9.87
CA ALA A 150 5.63 -7.09 9.60
C ALA A 150 6.02 -5.61 9.46
N GLY A 151 5.08 -4.67 9.67
CA GLY A 151 5.34 -3.23 9.66
C GLY A 151 5.35 -2.57 8.29
N PHE A 152 4.92 -3.26 7.23
CA PHE A 152 4.76 -2.62 5.93
C PHE A 152 3.46 -1.80 5.89
N PRO A 153 3.51 -0.49 5.60
CA PRO A 153 2.33 0.32 5.39
C PRO A 153 1.48 -0.20 4.23
N ILE A 154 0.18 -0.36 4.47
CA ILE A 154 -0.80 -0.76 3.47
C ILE A 154 -1.76 0.40 3.24
N ALA A 155 -1.91 0.82 2.00
CA ALA A 155 -2.69 1.96 1.56
C ALA A 155 -3.83 1.54 0.61
N ASN A 156 -4.64 2.48 0.15
CA ASN A 156 -5.83 2.22 -0.66
C ASN A 156 -5.50 2.26 -2.17
N HIS A 157 -5.92 1.21 -2.90
CA HIS A 157 -5.86 1.13 -4.37
C HIS A 157 -7.21 0.74 -4.98
N SER A 158 -8.30 1.28 -4.46
CA SER A 158 -9.68 0.99 -4.82
C SER A 158 -10.15 -0.43 -4.45
N TRP A 159 -11.45 -0.68 -4.70
CA TRP A 159 -12.07 -1.98 -4.42
C TRP A 159 -11.66 -3.08 -5.40
N ASN A 160 -11.68 -2.79 -6.70
CA ASN A 160 -11.47 -3.77 -7.77
C ASN A 160 -10.63 -3.24 -8.93
N HIS A 161 -9.78 -2.26 -8.69
CA HIS A 161 -8.96 -1.59 -9.70
C HIS A 161 -9.78 -0.79 -10.74
N GLY A 162 -10.98 -0.32 -10.36
CA GLY A 162 -11.80 0.53 -11.22
C GLY A 162 -11.24 1.95 -11.35
N ASN A 163 -11.48 2.59 -12.49
CA ASN A 163 -11.11 3.99 -12.69
C ASN A 163 -12.01 4.90 -11.84
N LEU A 164 -11.50 5.34 -10.68
CA LEU A 164 -12.25 6.17 -9.73
C LEU A 164 -12.61 7.55 -10.29
N ALA A 165 -11.80 8.12 -11.16
CA ALA A 165 -12.04 9.43 -11.77
C ALA A 165 -13.20 9.42 -12.77
N SER A 166 -13.55 8.23 -13.35
CA SER A 166 -14.72 8.09 -14.23
C SER A 166 -16.02 7.79 -13.48
N MET A 167 -15.96 7.61 -12.16
CA MET A 167 -17.14 7.35 -11.34
C MET A 167 -17.81 8.66 -10.89
N SER A 168 -19.13 8.59 -10.59
CA SER A 168 -19.74 9.69 -9.84
C SER A 168 -19.08 9.85 -8.47
N ALA A 169 -19.06 11.05 -7.92
CA ALA A 169 -18.48 11.35 -6.61
C ALA A 169 -18.96 10.37 -5.51
N LYS A 170 -20.28 10.09 -5.49
CA LYS A 170 -20.90 9.15 -4.56
C LYS A 170 -20.34 7.72 -4.71
N LYS A 171 -20.17 7.24 -5.96
CA LYS A 171 -19.62 5.90 -6.23
C LYS A 171 -18.13 5.82 -5.87
N ALA A 172 -17.35 6.83 -6.21
CA ALA A 172 -15.93 6.90 -5.85
C ALA A 172 -15.72 6.93 -4.32
N ALA A 173 -16.51 7.74 -3.60
CA ALA A 173 -16.47 7.75 -2.14
C ALA A 173 -16.81 6.39 -1.52
N ALA A 174 -17.88 5.74 -2.01
CA ALA A 174 -18.28 4.42 -1.54
C ALA A 174 -17.21 3.36 -1.81
N ASP A 175 -16.53 3.41 -2.97
CA ASP A 175 -15.42 2.51 -3.33
C ASP A 175 -14.24 2.69 -2.36
N ILE A 176 -13.76 3.93 -2.16
CA ILE A 176 -12.66 4.25 -1.24
C ILE A 176 -12.97 3.79 0.19
N GLN A 177 -14.15 4.14 0.71
CA GLN A 177 -14.54 3.79 2.08
C GLN A 177 -14.72 2.27 2.27
N ARG A 178 -15.32 1.58 1.29
CA ARG A 178 -15.47 0.12 1.32
C ARG A 178 -14.12 -0.56 1.31
N SER A 179 -13.20 -0.10 0.46
CA SER A 179 -11.84 -0.62 0.36
C SER A 179 -11.08 -0.46 1.67
N THR A 180 -11.15 0.73 2.25
CA THR A 180 -10.52 1.04 3.55
C THR A 180 -11.03 0.10 4.63
N ARG A 181 -12.35 0.01 4.84
CA ARG A 181 -12.94 -0.87 5.86
C ARG A 181 -12.54 -2.34 5.69
N LEU A 182 -12.50 -2.83 4.45
CA LEU A 182 -12.07 -4.22 4.19
C LEU A 182 -10.61 -4.43 4.56
N ILE A 183 -9.73 -3.54 4.10
CA ILE A 183 -8.29 -3.67 4.35
C ILE A 183 -8.02 -3.63 5.85
N GLU A 184 -8.58 -2.68 6.59
CA GLU A 184 -8.45 -2.57 8.05
C GLU A 184 -9.01 -3.80 8.78
N GLY A 185 -10.19 -4.27 8.39
CA GLY A 185 -10.79 -5.47 8.96
C GLY A 185 -9.95 -6.73 8.75
N VAL A 186 -9.30 -6.88 7.59
CA VAL A 186 -8.42 -7.99 7.28
C VAL A 186 -7.08 -7.87 7.99
N THR A 187 -6.44 -6.73 7.90
CA THR A 187 -5.09 -6.51 8.46
C THR A 187 -5.11 -6.35 9.97
N ARG A 188 -6.23 -5.93 10.54
CA ARG A 188 -6.38 -5.53 11.95
C ARG A 188 -5.45 -4.38 12.35
N MET A 189 -5.09 -3.57 11.36
CA MET A 189 -4.26 -2.38 11.50
C MET A 189 -4.94 -1.22 10.80
N PRO A 190 -4.78 0.01 11.30
CA PRO A 190 -5.23 1.20 10.57
C PRO A 190 -4.60 1.23 9.17
N LEU A 191 -5.41 1.56 8.17
CA LEU A 191 -4.91 1.80 6.82
C LEU A 191 -3.95 2.99 6.86
N PHE A 192 -2.83 2.91 6.16
CA PHE A 192 -2.04 4.11 5.87
C PHE A 192 -2.87 5.04 4.98
N PRO A 193 -3.30 6.24 5.48
CA PRO A 193 -4.44 6.98 4.93
C PRO A 193 -4.09 7.76 3.66
N VAL A 194 -3.59 7.06 2.65
CA VAL A 194 -3.33 7.61 1.31
C VAL A 194 -4.00 6.77 0.24
N LEU A 195 -4.41 7.42 -0.84
CA LEU A 195 -4.99 6.79 -2.02
C LEU A 195 -3.99 6.83 -3.17
N ARG A 196 -3.83 5.72 -3.86
CA ARG A 196 -3.30 5.70 -5.22
C ARG A 196 -4.44 5.30 -6.17
N PRO A 197 -4.89 6.20 -7.07
CA PRO A 197 -5.93 5.85 -8.02
C PRO A 197 -5.41 4.86 -9.06
N PRO A 198 -6.19 3.82 -9.41
CA PRO A 198 -5.84 2.86 -10.46
C PRO A 198 -5.50 3.55 -11.78
N GLY A 199 -4.41 3.09 -12.41
CA GLY A 199 -3.92 3.66 -13.67
C GLY A 199 -3.47 5.13 -13.60
N GLY A 200 -3.40 5.72 -12.42
CA GLY A 200 -3.03 7.12 -12.22
C GLY A 200 -4.10 8.13 -12.69
N ALA A 201 -5.33 7.67 -12.93
CA ALA A 201 -6.41 8.57 -13.34
C ALA A 201 -6.86 9.46 -12.18
N LEU A 202 -6.63 10.76 -12.30
CA LEU A 202 -6.87 11.74 -11.24
C LEU A 202 -7.46 13.03 -11.81
N ASP A 203 -8.53 13.51 -11.18
CA ASP A 203 -9.14 14.80 -11.47
C ASP A 203 -9.46 15.58 -10.17
N LYS A 204 -9.98 16.79 -10.32
CA LYS A 204 -10.36 17.64 -9.17
C LYS A 204 -11.46 17.01 -8.32
N THR A 205 -12.40 16.29 -8.93
CA THR A 205 -13.49 15.61 -8.24
C THR A 205 -12.95 14.49 -7.36
N LEU A 206 -12.11 13.63 -7.90
CA LEU A 206 -11.49 12.54 -7.14
C LEU A 206 -10.60 13.07 -6.00
N MET A 207 -9.86 14.15 -6.23
CA MET A 207 -9.07 14.82 -5.16
C MET A 207 -9.96 15.24 -3.98
N ARG A 208 -11.09 15.88 -4.24
CA ARG A 208 -12.04 16.27 -3.22
C ARG A 208 -12.65 15.06 -2.51
N VAL A 209 -13.12 14.08 -3.28
CA VAL A 209 -13.72 12.84 -2.76
C VAL A 209 -12.72 12.05 -1.89
N ALA A 210 -11.48 11.93 -2.29
CA ALA A 210 -10.46 11.25 -1.51
C ALA A 210 -10.26 11.94 -0.15
N ARG A 211 -10.14 13.28 -0.14
CA ARG A 211 -10.04 14.06 1.09
C ARG A 211 -11.24 13.86 2.01
N GLU A 212 -12.47 13.98 1.46
CA GLU A 212 -13.72 13.80 2.20
C GLU A 212 -13.91 12.35 2.69
N SER A 213 -13.27 11.37 2.04
CA SER A 213 -13.23 9.97 2.46
C SER A 213 -12.15 9.66 3.50
N GLY A 214 -11.48 10.66 4.08
CA GLY A 214 -10.49 10.50 5.15
C GLY A 214 -9.07 10.23 4.67
N MET A 215 -8.80 10.28 3.38
CA MET A 215 -7.41 10.21 2.88
C MET A 215 -6.67 11.49 3.21
N ARG A 216 -5.38 11.38 3.53
CA ARG A 216 -4.50 12.51 3.85
C ARG A 216 -3.69 12.98 2.64
N ALA A 217 -3.56 12.14 1.63
CA ALA A 217 -2.90 12.48 0.37
C ALA A 217 -3.36 11.53 -0.74
N VAL A 218 -3.13 11.96 -2.00
CA VAL A 218 -3.08 11.08 -3.16
C VAL A 218 -1.60 10.85 -3.50
N VAL A 219 -1.21 9.61 -3.76
CA VAL A 219 0.18 9.24 -4.02
C VAL A 219 0.29 8.67 -5.43
N MET A 220 1.02 9.36 -6.27
CA MET A 220 1.35 8.98 -7.63
C MET A 220 2.80 8.44 -7.66
N TRP A 221 3.50 8.64 -8.77
CA TRP A 221 4.90 8.26 -8.95
C TRP A 221 5.57 9.19 -9.96
N ASP A 222 6.89 9.28 -9.89
CA ASP A 222 7.74 9.95 -10.89
C ASP A 222 8.66 8.94 -11.61
N VAL A 223 8.73 7.70 -11.12
CA VAL A 223 9.45 6.62 -11.79
C VAL A 223 8.50 5.46 -12.08
N ASP A 224 8.06 5.36 -13.34
CA ASP A 224 7.26 4.23 -13.82
C ASP A 224 8.19 3.16 -14.39
N THR A 225 8.22 1.99 -13.76
CA THR A 225 9.02 0.87 -14.24
C THR A 225 8.40 0.17 -15.44
N ARG A 226 7.08 0.36 -15.66
CA ARG A 226 6.29 -0.29 -16.71
C ARG A 226 6.42 -1.82 -16.68
N ASP A 227 6.60 -2.39 -15.48
CA ASP A 227 6.74 -3.83 -15.25
C ASP A 227 5.47 -4.60 -15.65
N TRP A 228 4.32 -3.96 -15.55
CA TRP A 228 3.02 -4.47 -15.98
C TRP A 228 2.93 -4.77 -17.48
N THR A 229 3.83 -4.23 -18.32
CA THR A 229 3.83 -4.46 -19.79
C THR A 229 4.56 -5.73 -20.22
N GLY A 230 4.96 -6.61 -19.29
CA GLY A 230 5.69 -7.84 -19.62
C GLY A 230 7.17 -7.63 -19.99
N ARG A 231 7.75 -6.47 -19.70
CA ARG A 231 9.17 -6.15 -19.96
C ARG A 231 10.10 -7.13 -19.24
N LYS A 232 11.28 -7.35 -19.84
CA LYS A 232 12.32 -8.19 -19.20
C LYS A 232 12.79 -7.57 -17.87
N PRO A 233 13.20 -8.35 -16.86
CA PRO A 233 13.65 -7.84 -15.55
C PRO A 233 14.75 -6.78 -15.66
N ARG A 234 15.67 -6.92 -16.62
CA ARG A 234 16.72 -5.90 -16.89
C ARG A 234 16.12 -4.54 -17.30
N ALA A 235 14.99 -4.53 -18.04
CA ALA A 235 14.34 -3.29 -18.44
C ALA A 235 13.60 -2.63 -17.26
N VAL A 236 12.95 -3.42 -16.40
CA VAL A 236 12.36 -2.94 -15.14
C VAL A 236 13.45 -2.29 -14.27
N TYR A 237 14.57 -2.98 -14.05
CA TYR A 237 15.71 -2.41 -13.33
C TYR A 237 16.22 -1.11 -13.96
N ARG A 238 16.39 -1.05 -15.28
CA ARG A 238 16.89 0.16 -15.95
C ARG A 238 15.99 1.37 -15.75
N SER A 239 14.67 1.18 -15.70
CA SER A 239 13.73 2.27 -15.42
C SER A 239 14.00 2.92 -14.06
N THR A 240 14.43 2.15 -13.06
CA THR A 240 14.74 2.70 -11.72
C THR A 240 16.00 3.57 -11.69
N LEU A 241 16.82 3.53 -12.73
CA LEU A 241 18.00 4.40 -12.84
C LEU A 241 17.63 5.88 -13.00
N ALA A 242 16.39 6.16 -13.46
CA ALA A 242 15.85 7.52 -13.53
C ALA A 242 15.53 8.11 -12.14
N ALA A 243 15.53 7.29 -11.08
CA ALA A 243 15.25 7.77 -9.74
C ALA A 243 16.23 8.86 -9.29
N THR A 244 15.67 9.92 -8.75
CA THR A 244 16.38 11.07 -8.16
C THR A 244 15.99 11.20 -6.68
N ARG A 245 16.48 12.23 -5.99
CA ARG A 245 16.10 12.49 -4.61
C ARG A 245 14.58 12.61 -4.49
N GLY A 246 14.00 11.96 -3.50
CA GLY A 246 12.57 11.99 -3.24
C GLY A 246 11.70 11.20 -4.21
N SER A 247 12.26 10.40 -5.12
CA SER A 247 11.45 9.64 -6.10
C SER A 247 10.55 8.61 -5.43
N ILE A 248 9.34 8.46 -6.00
CA ILE A 248 8.39 7.39 -5.73
C ILE A 248 8.42 6.45 -6.93
N ILE A 249 8.84 5.20 -6.71
CA ILE A 249 9.03 4.20 -7.76
C ILE A 249 7.82 3.26 -7.77
N LEU A 250 7.11 3.21 -8.92
CA LEU A 250 5.98 2.31 -9.13
C LEU A 250 6.47 0.94 -9.59
N LEU A 251 5.99 -0.09 -8.89
CA LEU A 251 6.16 -1.51 -9.14
C LEU A 251 4.83 -2.23 -8.86
N HIS A 252 4.69 -3.48 -9.35
CA HIS A 252 3.53 -4.33 -9.07
C HIS A 252 3.96 -5.65 -8.45
N THR A 253 3.20 -6.14 -7.45
CA THR A 253 3.55 -7.36 -6.71
C THR A 253 3.39 -8.63 -7.54
N ASP A 254 2.52 -8.62 -8.54
CA ASP A 254 2.10 -9.80 -9.30
C ASP A 254 2.91 -10.01 -10.58
N LYS A 255 4.00 -9.29 -10.75
CA LYS A 255 4.84 -9.39 -11.96
C LYS A 255 6.16 -10.13 -11.67
N ALA A 256 6.34 -11.29 -12.28
CA ALA A 256 7.56 -12.10 -12.14
C ALA A 256 8.84 -11.36 -12.55
N ASN A 257 8.74 -10.42 -13.50
CA ASN A 257 9.86 -9.56 -13.90
C ASN A 257 10.26 -8.57 -12.80
N THR A 258 9.29 -8.08 -12.00
CA THR A 258 9.54 -7.26 -10.81
C THR A 258 10.26 -8.07 -9.74
N VAL A 259 9.75 -9.25 -9.40
CA VAL A 259 10.38 -10.16 -8.43
C VAL A 259 11.85 -10.40 -8.79
N LYS A 260 12.12 -10.75 -10.05
CA LYS A 260 13.49 -11.01 -10.55
C LYS A 260 14.39 -9.77 -10.56
N ALA A 261 13.83 -8.58 -10.73
CA ALA A 261 14.57 -7.31 -10.76
C ALA A 261 14.83 -6.73 -9.37
N LEU A 262 13.93 -6.97 -8.41
CA LEU A 262 13.87 -6.28 -7.13
C LEU A 262 15.18 -6.34 -6.30
N PRO A 263 15.87 -7.48 -6.17
CA PRO A 263 17.13 -7.52 -5.44
C PRO A 263 18.16 -6.53 -6.00
N ARG A 264 18.32 -6.50 -7.33
CA ARG A 264 19.24 -5.60 -8.01
C ARG A 264 18.80 -4.13 -7.90
N ILE A 265 17.50 -3.85 -7.93
CA ILE A 265 16.96 -2.49 -7.75
C ILE A 265 17.38 -1.96 -6.39
N ILE A 266 17.14 -2.72 -5.32
CA ILE A 266 17.48 -2.33 -3.95
C ILE A 266 18.98 -2.07 -3.81
N ASP A 267 19.81 -3.02 -4.26
CA ASP A 267 21.27 -2.91 -4.15
C ASP A 267 21.82 -1.72 -4.94
N SER A 268 21.31 -1.51 -6.15
CA SER A 268 21.70 -0.37 -6.99
C SER A 268 21.34 0.97 -6.38
N LEU A 269 20.13 1.12 -5.83
CA LEU A 269 19.71 2.35 -5.17
C LEU A 269 20.60 2.65 -3.97
N ARG A 270 20.89 1.65 -3.13
CA ARG A 270 21.80 1.78 -2.00
C ARG A 270 23.23 2.11 -2.42
N LYS A 271 23.77 1.41 -3.44
CA LYS A 271 25.09 1.71 -4.01
C LYS A 271 25.19 3.16 -4.52
N ARG A 272 24.10 3.70 -5.04
CA ARG A 272 24.01 5.11 -5.46
C ARG A 272 23.85 6.07 -4.26
N GLY A 273 23.85 5.56 -3.03
CA GLY A 273 23.73 6.31 -1.78
C GLY A 273 22.31 6.76 -1.46
N TYR A 274 21.27 6.13 -2.02
CA TYR A 274 19.90 6.39 -1.60
C TYR A 274 19.54 5.58 -0.35
N THR A 275 18.90 6.26 0.61
CA THR A 275 18.19 5.58 1.70
C THR A 275 16.79 5.23 1.22
N LEU A 276 16.39 3.97 1.38
CA LEU A 276 15.03 3.54 1.12
C LEU A 276 14.14 3.91 2.30
N VAL A 277 12.97 4.48 2.01
CA VAL A 277 11.99 4.90 3.02
C VAL A 277 10.58 4.50 2.59
N THR A 278 9.61 4.50 3.52
CA THR A 278 8.20 4.39 3.16
C THR A 278 7.70 5.69 2.54
N VAL A 279 6.55 5.64 1.84
CA VAL A 279 5.90 6.86 1.33
C VAL A 279 5.63 7.84 2.47
N GLY A 280 5.13 7.35 3.61
CA GLY A 280 4.82 8.22 4.73
C GLY A 280 6.03 8.97 5.29
N GLN A 281 7.16 8.28 5.43
CA GLN A 281 8.42 8.92 5.80
C GLN A 281 8.87 9.95 4.75
N LEU A 282 8.70 9.60 3.45
CA LEU A 282 9.10 10.45 2.34
C LEU A 282 8.33 11.77 2.31
N ILE A 283 7.00 11.72 2.54
CA ILE A 283 6.13 12.91 2.46
C ILE A 283 5.80 13.53 3.83
N GLY A 284 6.41 13.03 4.92
CA GLY A 284 6.25 13.59 6.26
C GLY A 284 4.88 13.32 6.91
N LEU A 285 4.15 12.27 6.48
CA LEU A 285 2.90 11.88 7.15
C LEU A 285 3.19 11.09 8.44
N PRO A 286 2.64 11.48 9.60
CA PRO A 286 2.81 10.76 10.85
C PRO A 286 2.15 9.37 10.81
N GLY A 287 2.67 8.44 11.63
CA GLY A 287 2.14 7.07 11.74
C GLY A 287 2.70 6.06 10.73
N SER A 288 3.67 6.46 9.90
CA SER A 288 4.27 5.63 8.86
C SER A 288 5.67 5.11 9.21
N VAL A 289 5.96 4.95 10.49
CA VAL A 289 7.25 4.41 10.93
C VAL A 289 7.27 2.91 10.66
N PRO A 290 8.15 2.38 9.80
CA PRO A 290 8.28 0.94 9.66
C PRO A 290 8.85 0.37 10.96
N VAL A 291 8.34 -0.78 11.39
CA VAL A 291 8.93 -1.58 12.47
C VAL A 291 10.35 -2.06 12.08
N PHE A 292 10.69 -1.92 10.82
CA PHE A 292 12.00 -2.21 10.25
C PHE A 292 12.94 -0.99 10.40
N MET A 293 13.53 -0.80 11.60
CA MET A 293 14.71 0.05 11.74
C MET A 293 15.95 -0.74 11.28
N PRO A 294 16.79 -0.21 10.39
CA PRO A 294 18.14 -0.74 10.19
C PRO A 294 18.88 -0.76 11.54
N ARG A 295 19.58 -1.86 11.85
CA ARG A 295 20.32 -2.04 13.11
C ARG A 295 21.38 -0.95 13.41
N GLU A 296 21.68 -0.10 12.45
CA GLU A 296 22.70 0.96 12.57
C GLU A 296 22.34 2.09 13.55
N HIS A 297 21.10 2.18 14.03
CA HIS A 297 20.66 3.20 14.99
C HIS A 297 20.33 2.66 16.38
N GLN A 298 20.55 1.37 16.66
CA GLN A 298 20.34 0.81 18.00
C GLN A 298 21.61 0.79 18.87
N GLY A 299 22.74 1.27 18.37
CA GLY A 299 24.05 1.19 19.03
C GLY A 299 24.52 2.42 19.80
N ALA A 300 23.73 3.48 19.94
CA ALA A 300 24.23 4.75 20.52
C ALA A 300 23.66 5.15 21.89
N THR A 301 22.97 4.25 22.59
CA THR A 301 22.44 4.58 23.95
C THR A 301 22.62 3.49 25.00
N GLN A 302 23.80 2.84 25.03
CA GLN A 302 24.26 2.19 26.26
C GLN A 302 25.78 2.29 26.31
N GLY A 303 26.26 3.24 27.12
CA GLY A 303 27.67 3.32 27.49
C GLY A 303 28.15 4.70 27.86
N ARG A 304 27.76 5.21 28.97
CA ARG A 304 28.61 5.74 30.10
C ARG A 304 27.75 6.44 31.12
#